data_122f8b6f7e05f0bd9caa3477bd8fab7d
#
_entry.id   122f8b6f7e05f0bd9caa3477bd8fab7d
#
_cell.length_a   1.000
_cell.length_b   1.000
_cell.length_c   1.000
_cell.angle_alpha   90.00
_cell.angle_beta   90.00
_cell.angle_gamma   90.00
#
_symmetry.space_group_name_H-M   'P 1'
#
loop_
_entity.id
_entity.type
_entity.pdbx_description
1 polymer ?
#
loop_
_entity_poly.entity_id
_entity_poly.type
_entity_poly.pdbx_seq_one_letter_code
_entity_poly.pdbx_strand_id
1 'polypeptide(L)'
;MMLLLPGLSQAQPGDDLFAPRGATQTDFLPVEKAFRFTWERLDDGQVQLRWQIAPGYYLYQKRLRFDGLDPALQPQLPPGESHSDEFFGESQVYRQSLELTLPAAAAGQLRLGWQGCADAGLCYPPQSQALDLG
;
A
#
# COMPACT_ATOMS: atom_id res chain seq x y z
N MET A 1 30.22 11.50 51.18
CA MET A 1 29.93 11.16 50.84
C MET A 1 29.09 10.97 49.98
N MET A 2 28.75 10.70 49.42
CA MET A 2 28.16 10.46 48.70
C MET A 2 27.42 10.22 47.92
N LEU A 3 27.11 9.97 47.46
CA LEU A 3 26.53 9.77 46.79
C LEU A 3 25.82 9.47 45.92
N LEU A 4 25.48 9.26 45.45
CA LEU A 4 24.89 9.00 44.70
C LEU A 4 24.14 8.68 43.92
N LEU A 5 23.79 8.50 43.40
CA LEU A 5 23.11 8.25 42.71
C LEU A 5 22.47 7.83 41.91
N PRO A 6 22.15 7.62 41.47
CA PRO A 6 21.51 7.09 40.88
C PRO A 6 20.85 7.02 39.94
N GLY A 7 20.60 6.78 39.44
CA GLY A 7 20.04 6.62 38.61
C GLY A 7 19.23 6.39 37.97
N LEU A 8 19.00 6.34 37.74
CA LEU A 8 18.30 6.12 37.21
C LEU A 8 17.77 5.88 36.23
N SER A 9 17.60 5.68 35.72
CA SER A 9 17.16 5.39 34.85
C SER A 9 16.32 5.13 34.25
N GLN A 10 16.05 4.99 33.96
CA GLN A 10 15.33 4.65 33.44
C GLN A 10 14.57 4.66 32.78
N ALA A 11 14.41 4.65 32.45
CA ALA A 11 13.75 4.71 31.90
C ALA A 11 13.16 4.37 31.18
N GLN A 12 13.00 4.41 30.79
CA GLN A 12 12.48 4.05 30.11
C GLN A 12 11.92 3.28 29.81
N PRO A 13 12.14 3.16 29.70
CA PRO A 13 11.68 2.04 29.53
C PRO A 13 10.40 1.75 29.72
N GLY A 14 9.95 2.18 30.47
CA GLY A 14 8.68 1.84 30.69
C GLY A 14 7.96 1.79 29.48
N ASP A 15 8.12 2.70 28.72
CA ASP A 15 7.39 2.74 27.57
C ASP A 15 7.56 1.51 26.88
N ASP A 16 8.62 0.94 26.81
CA ASP A 16 8.74 -0.21 26.13
C ASP A 16 7.89 -1.23 26.63
N LEU A 17 7.71 -1.30 27.82
CA LEU A 17 6.97 -2.28 28.35
C LEU A 17 5.69 -2.32 27.81
N PHE A 18 5.11 -1.29 27.68
CA PHE A 18 3.82 -1.32 27.24
C PHE A 18 3.86 -1.50 25.86
N ALA A 19 4.74 -0.95 25.30
CA ALA A 19 4.79 -1.00 23.92
C ALA A 19 4.60 -2.37 23.46
N PRO A 20 5.15 -3.27 23.99
CA PRO A 20 5.11 -4.56 23.44
C PRO A 20 3.85 -4.97 22.92
N ARG A 21 2.95 -4.96 23.60
CA ARG A 21 1.79 -5.44 23.19
C ARG A 21 1.24 -4.57 22.30
N GLY A 22 1.17 -3.48 22.66
CA GLY A 22 0.50 -2.63 21.80
C GLY A 22 1.39 -2.46 20.67
N ALA A 23 2.58 -2.70 20.87
CA ALA A 23 3.50 -2.47 19.88
C ALA A 23 3.18 -3.10 18.62
N THR A 24 2.64 -4.22 18.64
CA THR A 24 2.38 -4.84 17.40
C THR A 24 1.55 -4.00 16.54
N GLN A 25 0.69 -3.26 17.07
CA GLN A 25 -0.10 -2.48 16.22
C GLN A 25 0.64 -1.32 15.73
N THR A 26 1.54 -0.81 16.49
CA THR A 26 2.24 0.36 16.04
C THR A 26 3.24 -0.01 15.00
N ASP A 27 3.46 -1.28 14.73
CA ASP A 27 4.37 -1.65 13.70
C ASP A 27 3.79 -1.55 12.32
N PHE A 28 2.51 -1.25 12.19
CA PHE A 28 1.95 -1.11 10.87
C PHE A 28 2.28 0.26 10.28
N LEU A 29 2.64 0.27 9.02
CA LEU A 29 2.95 1.51 8.33
C LEU A 29 1.68 2.30 8.02
N PRO A 30 1.77 3.61 7.93
CA PRO A 30 0.67 4.38 7.35
C PRO A 30 0.39 3.87 5.95
N VAL A 31 -0.86 3.93 5.52
CA VAL A 31 -1.25 3.35 4.25
C VAL A 31 -0.46 3.90 3.07
N GLU A 32 -0.13 5.18 3.09
CA GLU A 32 0.60 5.77 1.99
C GLU A 32 2.06 5.32 1.97
N LYS A 33 2.56 4.73 3.03
CA LYS A 33 3.91 4.19 3.04
C LYS A 33 3.90 2.70 2.78
N ALA A 34 2.82 2.04 3.15
CA ALA A 34 2.68 0.62 2.84
C ALA A 34 2.53 0.43 1.33
N PHE A 35 1.82 1.35 0.68
CA PHE A 35 1.57 1.26 -0.75
C PHE A 35 1.86 2.63 -1.38
N ARG A 36 3.08 2.85 -1.83
CA ARG A 36 3.45 4.14 -2.40
C ARG A 36 3.06 4.17 -3.85
N PHE A 37 2.19 5.09 -4.21
CA PHE A 37 1.71 5.20 -5.58
C PHE A 37 2.32 6.40 -6.26
N THR A 38 2.82 6.21 -7.47
CA THR A 38 3.29 7.30 -8.33
C THR A 38 2.83 7.02 -9.76
N TRP A 39 2.77 8.04 -10.58
CA TRP A 39 2.40 7.87 -11.97
C TRP A 39 3.06 8.95 -12.83
N GLU A 40 3.20 8.64 -14.10
CA GLU A 40 3.76 9.61 -15.03
C GLU A 40 3.32 9.31 -16.44
N ARG A 41 3.25 10.33 -17.26
CA ARG A 41 3.02 10.14 -18.68
C ARG A 41 4.38 10.01 -19.35
N LEU A 42 4.56 8.93 -20.09
CA LEU A 42 5.83 8.65 -20.72
C LEU A 42 5.96 9.40 -22.03
N ASP A 43 7.16 9.42 -22.60
CA ASP A 43 7.43 10.17 -23.82
C ASP A 43 6.59 9.70 -25.00
N ASP A 44 6.21 8.43 -25.02
CA ASP A 44 5.39 7.90 -26.11
C ASP A 44 3.91 8.13 -25.85
N GLY A 45 3.55 8.84 -24.81
CA GLY A 45 2.17 9.14 -24.46
C GLY A 45 1.50 8.13 -23.57
N GLN A 46 2.09 7.00 -23.35
CA GLN A 46 1.49 6.03 -22.43
C GLN A 46 1.57 6.55 -21.01
N VAL A 47 0.72 6.02 -20.13
CA VAL A 47 0.72 6.42 -18.73
C VAL A 47 1.18 5.25 -17.90
N GLN A 48 2.19 5.47 -17.08
CA GLN A 48 2.68 4.41 -16.19
C GLN A 48 2.18 4.64 -14.80
N LEU A 49 1.54 3.63 -14.22
CA LEU A 49 1.06 3.65 -12.85
C LEU A 49 1.94 2.68 -12.07
N ARG A 50 2.43 3.11 -10.93
CA ARG A 50 3.36 2.27 -10.17
C ARG A 50 3.03 2.30 -8.68
N TRP A 51 2.95 1.14 -8.09
CA TRP A 51 2.84 1.00 -6.64
C TRP A 51 4.09 0.31 -6.12
N GLN A 52 4.70 0.89 -5.10
CA GLN A 52 5.79 0.26 -4.38
C GLN A 52 5.20 -0.27 -3.09
N ILE A 53 5.26 -1.57 -2.89
CA ILE A 53 4.57 -2.24 -1.80
C ILE A 53 5.61 -2.65 -0.77
N ALA A 54 5.44 -2.19 0.47
CA ALA A 54 6.42 -2.46 1.52
C ALA A 54 6.48 -3.95 1.85
N PRO A 55 7.61 -4.44 2.35
CA PRO A 55 7.70 -5.83 2.75
C PRO A 55 6.64 -6.16 3.80
N GLY A 56 6.00 -7.29 3.67
CA GLY A 56 4.94 -7.70 4.59
C GLY A 56 3.57 -7.18 4.25
N TYR A 57 3.44 -6.49 3.11
CA TYR A 57 2.16 -5.93 2.67
C TYR A 57 1.83 -6.45 1.27
N TYR A 58 0.57 -6.35 0.88
CA TYR A 58 0.15 -6.81 -0.44
C TYR A 58 -1.12 -6.09 -0.90
N LEU A 59 -1.27 -5.96 -2.22
CA LEU A 59 -2.44 -5.36 -2.84
C LEU A 59 -3.30 -6.45 -3.47
N TYR A 60 -4.62 -6.33 -3.38
CA TYR A 60 -5.51 -7.29 -4.02
C TYR A 60 -5.73 -6.92 -5.48
N GLN A 61 -5.49 -7.85 -6.37
CA GLN A 61 -5.73 -7.64 -7.79
C GLN A 61 -7.18 -7.26 -8.06
N LYS A 62 -8.11 -7.94 -7.44
CA LYS A 62 -9.51 -7.68 -7.72
C LYS A 62 -10.05 -6.42 -7.08
N ARG A 63 -9.25 -5.71 -6.33
CA ARG A 63 -9.69 -4.46 -5.73
C ARG A 63 -9.12 -3.24 -6.47
N LEU A 64 -8.45 -3.46 -7.57
CA LEU A 64 -8.01 -2.35 -8.41
C LEU A 64 -9.21 -1.83 -9.18
N ARG A 65 -9.37 -0.52 -9.25
CA ARG A 65 -10.46 0.12 -9.96
C ARG A 65 -9.95 1.26 -10.80
N PHE A 66 -10.56 1.41 -11.98
CA PHE A 66 -10.16 2.42 -12.93
C PHE A 66 -11.41 3.16 -13.39
N ASP A 67 -12.02 3.93 -12.47
CA ASP A 67 -13.29 4.59 -12.76
C ASP A 67 -13.06 5.81 -13.63
N GLY A 68 -13.85 5.95 -14.66
CA GLY A 68 -13.70 7.04 -15.61
C GLY A 68 -12.88 6.70 -16.82
N LEU A 69 -12.28 5.52 -16.85
CA LEU A 69 -11.50 5.08 -17.99
C LEU A 69 -12.36 4.24 -18.91
N ASP A 70 -12.29 4.51 -20.21
CA ASP A 70 -13.00 3.71 -21.20
C ASP A 70 -12.65 2.25 -20.98
N PRO A 71 -13.62 1.34 -20.94
CA PRO A 71 -13.31 -0.08 -20.75
C PRO A 71 -12.31 -0.62 -21.75
N ALA A 72 -12.29 -0.10 -22.95
CA ALA A 72 -11.34 -0.57 -23.96
C ALA A 72 -9.91 -0.16 -23.65
N LEU A 73 -9.72 0.79 -22.75
CA LEU A 73 -8.39 1.29 -22.41
C LEU A 73 -7.90 0.77 -21.06
N GLN A 74 -8.66 -0.10 -20.41
CA GLN A 74 -8.23 -0.59 -19.11
C GLN A 74 -6.97 -1.43 -19.24
N PRO A 75 -6.07 -1.36 -18.28
CA PRO A 75 -4.79 -2.06 -18.39
C PRO A 75 -4.96 -3.55 -18.21
N GLN A 76 -4.08 -4.31 -18.83
CA GLN A 76 -4.02 -5.72 -18.58
C GLN A 76 -3.32 -5.92 -17.26
N LEU A 77 -3.91 -6.67 -16.37
CA LEU A 77 -3.31 -6.88 -15.05
C LEU A 77 -2.35 -8.06 -15.12
N PRO A 78 -1.14 -7.90 -14.58
CA PRO A 78 -0.21 -9.02 -14.57
C PRO A 78 -0.70 -10.13 -13.63
N PRO A 79 -0.20 -11.32 -13.77
CA PRO A 79 -0.58 -12.37 -12.86
C PRO A 79 -0.15 -12.01 -11.44
N GLY A 80 -0.97 -12.35 -10.46
CA GLY A 80 -0.62 -12.16 -9.08
C GLY A 80 -0.17 -13.46 -8.48
N GLU A 81 0.09 -13.42 -7.17
CA GLU A 81 0.40 -14.65 -6.46
C GLU A 81 -0.82 -15.03 -5.62
N SER A 82 -1.09 -16.32 -5.51
CA SER A 82 -2.22 -16.78 -4.73
C SER A 82 -1.99 -16.53 -3.25
N HIS A 83 -2.98 -16.01 -2.59
CA HIS A 83 -2.90 -15.70 -1.17
C HIS A 83 -4.28 -15.89 -0.55
N SER A 84 -4.30 -16.45 0.64
CA SER A 84 -5.56 -16.65 1.35
C SER A 84 -5.49 -15.96 2.69
N ASP A 85 -6.49 -15.18 3.01
CA ASP A 85 -6.55 -14.52 4.31
C ASP A 85 -7.98 -14.52 4.83
N GLU A 86 -8.16 -14.10 6.07
CA GLU A 86 -9.47 -14.11 6.68
C GLU A 86 -10.36 -12.99 6.21
N PHE A 87 -9.82 -12.02 5.49
CA PHE A 87 -10.60 -10.87 5.06
C PHE A 87 -11.30 -11.11 3.72
N PHE A 88 -10.62 -11.67 2.75
CA PHE A 88 -11.19 -11.88 1.43
C PHE A 88 -11.01 -13.31 0.90
N GLY A 89 -10.60 -14.24 1.75
CA GLY A 89 -10.41 -15.62 1.32
C GLY A 89 -9.26 -15.73 0.34
N GLU A 90 -9.38 -16.61 -0.61
CA GLU A 90 -8.33 -16.82 -1.58
C GLU A 90 -8.38 -15.76 -2.66
N SER A 91 -7.28 -15.11 -2.95
CA SER A 91 -7.22 -13.99 -3.88
C SER A 91 -5.88 -13.95 -4.56
N GLN A 92 -5.81 -13.22 -5.66
CA GLN A 92 -4.54 -12.91 -6.30
C GLN A 92 -4.04 -11.61 -5.74
N VAL A 93 -2.79 -11.56 -5.32
CA VAL A 93 -2.23 -10.36 -4.72
C VAL A 93 -0.91 -9.99 -5.36
N TYR A 94 -0.50 -8.74 -5.18
CA TYR A 94 0.79 -8.25 -5.65
C TYR A 94 1.65 -7.85 -4.47
N ARG A 95 2.93 -8.18 -4.55
CA ARG A 95 3.90 -7.83 -3.54
C ARG A 95 5.07 -7.10 -4.18
N GLN A 96 5.79 -6.35 -3.39
CA GLN A 96 6.99 -5.63 -3.80
C GLN A 96 6.69 -4.47 -4.74
N SER A 97 6.18 -4.70 -5.90
CA SER A 97 5.82 -3.62 -6.81
C SER A 97 4.77 -4.09 -7.79
N LEU A 98 3.98 -3.13 -8.27
CA LEU A 98 3.00 -3.36 -9.32
C LEU A 98 3.15 -2.21 -10.29
N GLU A 99 3.33 -2.52 -11.57
CA GLU A 99 3.38 -1.50 -12.60
C GLU A 99 2.32 -1.81 -13.64
N LEU A 100 1.53 -0.81 -13.96
CA LEU A 100 0.52 -0.94 -15.00
C LEU A 100 0.73 0.18 -16.00
N THR A 101 0.41 -0.10 -17.25
CA THR A 101 0.56 0.88 -18.31
C THR A 101 -0.78 1.11 -18.99
N LEU A 102 -1.18 2.36 -19.09
CA LEU A 102 -2.38 2.71 -19.83
C LEU A 102 -1.96 3.18 -21.22
N PRO A 103 -2.78 2.91 -22.24
CA PRO A 103 -2.43 3.34 -23.61
C PRO A 103 -2.41 4.84 -23.72
N ALA A 104 -1.74 5.35 -24.75
CA ALA A 104 -1.63 6.78 -24.97
C ALA A 104 -2.98 7.45 -25.13
N ALA A 105 -4.00 6.72 -25.56
CA ALA A 105 -5.33 7.28 -25.71
C ALA A 105 -6.02 7.54 -24.37
N ALA A 106 -5.50 7.05 -23.28
CA ALA A 106 -6.11 7.31 -21.97
C ALA A 106 -6.01 8.80 -21.66
N ALA A 107 -7.12 9.44 -21.38
CA ALA A 107 -7.16 10.88 -21.18
C ALA A 107 -8.28 11.23 -20.22
N GLY A 108 -8.30 12.46 -19.77
CA GLY A 108 -9.35 12.96 -18.89
C GLY A 108 -9.14 12.56 -17.45
N GLN A 109 -10.24 12.51 -16.70
CA GLN A 109 -10.17 12.25 -15.29
C GLN A 109 -10.31 10.76 -15.01
N LEU A 110 -9.39 10.21 -14.26
CA LEU A 110 -9.42 8.84 -13.84
C LEU A 110 -9.45 8.81 -12.32
N ARG A 111 -10.37 8.02 -11.75
CA ARG A 111 -10.32 7.78 -10.31
C ARG A 111 -9.80 6.36 -10.12
N LEU A 112 -8.59 6.30 -9.61
CA LEU A 112 -7.91 5.04 -9.43
C LEU A 112 -8.14 4.54 -8.01
N GLY A 113 -8.45 3.27 -7.84
CA GLY A 113 -8.67 2.70 -6.52
C GLY A 113 -7.85 1.47 -6.28
N TRP A 114 -7.50 1.23 -5.04
CA TRP A 114 -6.78 0.01 -4.65
C TRP A 114 -7.05 -0.30 -3.18
N GLN A 115 -6.76 -1.51 -2.78
CA GLN A 115 -6.90 -1.91 -1.39
C GLN A 115 -5.89 -3.00 -1.08
N GLY A 116 -5.30 -2.92 0.08
CA GLY A 116 -4.31 -3.89 0.50
C GLY A 116 -4.32 -4.12 2.00
N CYS A 117 -3.56 -5.11 2.41
CA CYS A 117 -3.47 -5.53 3.80
C CYS A 117 -2.04 -5.85 4.18
N ALA A 118 -1.83 -6.07 5.47
CA ALA A 118 -0.55 -6.50 5.99
C ALA A 118 -0.63 -7.97 6.39
N ASP A 119 0.43 -8.71 6.17
CA ASP A 119 0.49 -10.11 6.59
C ASP A 119 0.23 -10.27 8.07
N ALA A 120 0.61 -9.27 8.86
CA ALA A 120 0.44 -9.34 10.29
C ALA A 120 -1.00 -9.17 10.76
N GLY A 121 -1.94 -8.99 9.83
CA GLY A 121 -3.35 -9.06 10.20
C GLY A 121 -4.12 -7.77 10.18
N LEU A 122 -3.68 -6.78 9.44
CA LEU A 122 -4.40 -5.52 9.31
C LEU A 122 -4.80 -5.32 7.85
N CYS A 123 -6.02 -4.91 7.59
CA CYS A 123 -6.42 -4.47 6.26
C CYS A 123 -6.77 -3.00 6.29
N TYR A 124 -6.29 -2.28 5.29
CA TYR A 124 -6.58 -0.86 5.19
C TYR A 124 -7.90 -0.67 4.45
N PRO A 125 -8.59 0.43 4.69
CA PRO A 125 -9.79 0.72 3.89
C PRO A 125 -9.39 0.97 2.43
N PRO A 126 -10.32 0.85 1.51
CA PRO A 126 -10.02 1.12 0.11
C PRO A 126 -9.48 2.53 -0.07
N GLN A 127 -8.47 2.67 -0.89
CA GLN A 127 -7.86 3.96 -1.20
C GLN A 127 -8.27 4.38 -2.60
N SER A 128 -8.32 5.67 -2.84
CA SER A 128 -8.57 6.16 -4.20
C SER A 128 -7.83 7.46 -4.41
N GLN A 129 -7.49 7.73 -5.66
CA GLN A 129 -6.81 8.96 -6.03
C GLN A 129 -7.31 9.39 -7.40
N ALA A 130 -7.62 10.65 -7.54
CA ALA A 130 -8.02 11.20 -8.82
C ALA A 130 -6.78 11.61 -9.59
N LEU A 131 -6.72 11.22 -10.85
CA LEU A 131 -5.63 11.58 -11.73
C LEU A 131 -6.20 12.37 -12.90
N ASP A 132 -5.55 13.45 -13.25
CA ASP A 132 -5.92 14.21 -14.43
C ASP A 132 -4.94 13.80 -15.51
N LEU A 133 -5.38 12.98 -16.43
CA LEU A 133 -4.51 12.47 -17.48
C LEU A 133 -4.36 13.42 -18.67
N GLY A 134 -5.09 14.52 -18.65
CA GLY A 134 -4.98 15.52 -19.72
C GLY A 134 -5.98 15.37 -20.84
#